data_fcd31830663db8314054ab64f3e5ed90
#
_entry.id   fcd31830663db8314054ab64f3e5ed90
#
_cell.length_a   1.000
_cell.length_b   1.000
_cell.length_c   1.000
_cell.angle_alpha   90.00
_cell.angle_beta   90.00
_cell.angle_gamma   90.00
#
_symmetry.space_group_name_H-M   'P 1'
#
loop_
_entity.id
_entity.type
_entity.pdbx_description
1 polymer ?
#
loop_
_entity_poly.entity_id
_entity_poly.type
_entity_poly.pdbx_seq_one_letter_code
_entity_poly.pdbx_strand_id
1 'polypeptide(L)'
;MRPAKRIGKLTTARVTAVTNDQGTNAKIVAAGTVPWRIKSGQLQVLLIHRPQYDDWSWPKGRLDPHETLPETAWRETKEEVGLRLTLGIPLGVIRYKTSNGNNRKEVWYWAARVIDQRPKPDANEVDETRWASVEEATKLLTKKLDKKPLKVLAEAYEAHHLATIPFIVLRQAKAIPAESWTKDEVDRPLADSGYTQAKAVAKLLRGWAPTRIVTSKYTRSLETIAPFVKKYGGAVRNKKWVNLRTVKAHPNFMAKRLRTEFKRHEPTLVCAQPSVTKRILKEIKSWVREDRHAVVNPKHVYTEKKSNLSPGSILVVHRATHLSGKIVSVERYEPYVN
;
A
#
# COMPACT_ATOMS: atom_id res chain seq x y z
N MET A 1 -6.29 -11.37 33.17
CA MET A 1 -5.92 -10.72 31.89
C MET A 1 -4.39 -10.59 31.84
N ARG A 2 -3.71 -11.33 30.98
CA ARG A 2 -2.26 -11.18 30.80
C ARG A 2 -2.01 -9.91 29.95
N PRO A 3 -1.03 -9.05 30.28
CA PRO A 3 -0.72 -7.87 29.48
C PRO A 3 -0.23 -8.33 28.11
N ALA A 4 -0.78 -7.72 27.04
CA ALA A 4 -0.37 -7.98 25.68
C ALA A 4 1.15 -7.76 25.55
N LYS A 5 1.89 -8.82 25.18
CA LYS A 5 3.31 -8.72 24.86
C LYS A 5 3.48 -7.62 23.81
N ARG A 6 4.40 -6.68 24.06
CA ARG A 6 4.82 -5.68 23.06
C ARG A 6 5.19 -6.40 21.79
N ILE A 7 4.38 -6.21 20.76
CA ILE A 7 4.67 -6.66 19.40
C ILE A 7 5.99 -6.00 19.03
N GLY A 8 6.99 -6.82 18.73
CA GLY A 8 8.26 -6.35 18.18
C GLY A 8 7.93 -5.44 17.00
N LYS A 9 8.56 -4.26 16.92
CA LYS A 9 8.31 -3.18 15.95
C LYS A 9 7.84 -3.74 14.62
N LEU A 10 6.53 -3.67 14.32
CA LEU A 10 6.03 -3.79 12.96
C LEU A 10 6.84 -2.78 12.17
N THR A 11 7.78 -3.28 11.39
CA THR A 11 8.66 -2.44 10.61
C THR A 11 7.79 -1.78 9.57
N THR A 12 7.40 -0.54 9.84
CA THR A 12 6.87 0.36 8.84
C THR A 12 7.95 0.44 7.79
N ALA A 13 7.81 -0.39 6.76
CA ALA A 13 8.72 -0.36 5.66
C ALA A 13 8.68 1.05 5.08
N ARG A 14 9.78 1.79 5.18
CA ARG A 14 10.04 2.92 4.30
C ARG A 14 10.24 2.32 2.92
N VAL A 15 9.16 1.99 2.26
CA VAL A 15 9.24 1.67 0.86
C VAL A 15 8.98 2.97 0.11
N THR A 16 10.01 3.81 0.02
CA THR A 16 10.21 4.62 -1.17
C THR A 16 10.21 3.64 -2.33
N ALA A 17 9.61 3.98 -3.46
CA ALA A 17 9.67 3.15 -4.66
C ALA A 17 11.04 2.53 -4.75
N VAL A 18 11.17 1.26 -4.41
CA VAL A 18 12.43 0.54 -4.53
C VAL A 18 12.46 0.07 -5.96
N THR A 19 12.98 0.91 -6.82
CA THR A 19 13.57 0.45 -8.08
C THR A 19 14.84 -0.31 -7.72
N ASN A 20 15.30 -1.22 -8.56
CA ASN A 20 16.57 -1.97 -8.38
C ASN A 20 17.76 -1.09 -7.99
N ASP A 21 17.68 0.22 -8.22
CA ASP A 21 18.75 1.22 -8.02
C ASP A 21 18.62 2.01 -6.72
N GLN A 22 17.52 1.89 -5.96
CA GLN A 22 17.27 2.75 -4.81
C GLN A 22 17.52 2.05 -3.48
N GLY A 23 18.81 1.90 -3.13
CA GLY A 23 19.22 1.69 -1.74
C GLY A 23 19.07 0.28 -1.21
N THR A 24 18.86 -0.72 -2.06
CA THR A 24 19.06 -2.12 -1.70
C THR A 24 20.44 -2.58 -2.22
N ASN A 25 21.23 -3.21 -1.36
CA ASN A 25 22.45 -3.90 -1.79
C ASN A 25 22.13 -5.28 -2.43
N ALA A 26 20.88 -5.53 -2.78
CA ALA A 26 20.42 -6.79 -3.34
C ALA A 26 20.42 -6.72 -4.87
N LYS A 27 21.11 -7.66 -5.51
CA LYS A 27 21.11 -7.81 -6.98
C LYS A 27 19.76 -8.34 -7.49
N ILE A 28 19.03 -9.07 -6.64
CA ILE A 28 17.71 -9.62 -6.97
C ILE A 28 16.71 -9.09 -5.96
N VAL A 29 15.72 -8.36 -6.46
CA VAL A 29 14.59 -7.87 -5.66
C VAL A 29 13.32 -8.58 -6.12
N ALA A 30 12.51 -8.99 -5.17
CA ALA A 30 11.24 -9.68 -5.41
C ALA A 30 10.17 -9.16 -4.44
N ALA A 31 8.92 -9.39 -4.78
CA ALA A 31 7.79 -9.07 -3.91
C ALA A 31 6.71 -10.14 -4.02
N GLY A 32 5.94 -10.28 -2.95
CA GLY A 32 4.84 -11.24 -2.89
C GLY A 32 3.86 -10.93 -1.79
N THR A 33 2.89 -11.83 -1.62
CA THR A 33 1.88 -11.69 -0.58
C THR A 33 1.83 -12.92 0.32
N VAL A 34 1.29 -12.75 1.53
CA VAL A 34 0.75 -13.82 2.34
C VAL A 34 -0.78 -13.69 2.25
N PRO A 35 -1.44 -14.42 1.32
CA PRO A 35 -2.89 -14.36 1.20
C PRO A 35 -3.54 -15.02 2.42
N TRP A 36 -4.58 -14.37 2.98
CA TRP A 36 -5.24 -14.85 4.17
C TRP A 36 -6.76 -14.67 4.11
N ARG A 37 -7.47 -15.51 4.87
CA ARG A 37 -8.91 -15.42 5.07
C ARG A 37 -9.29 -15.83 6.48
N ILE A 38 -10.52 -15.52 6.87
CA ILE A 38 -11.15 -16.13 8.05
C ILE A 38 -12.19 -17.14 7.53
N LYS A 39 -12.08 -18.39 7.94
CA LYS A 39 -13.06 -19.44 7.65
C LYS A 39 -13.44 -20.12 8.95
N SER A 40 -14.74 -20.18 9.25
CA SER A 40 -15.28 -20.73 10.51
C SER A 40 -14.60 -20.13 11.76
N GLY A 41 -14.37 -18.82 11.76
CA GLY A 41 -13.71 -18.09 12.85
C GLY A 41 -12.19 -18.26 12.94
N GLN A 42 -11.58 -19.09 12.11
CA GLN A 42 -10.15 -19.39 12.14
C GLN A 42 -9.39 -18.65 11.04
N LEU A 43 -8.20 -18.16 11.39
CA LEU A 43 -7.26 -17.60 10.45
C LEU A 43 -6.64 -18.70 9.59
N GLN A 44 -6.77 -18.57 8.28
CA GLN A 44 -6.11 -19.42 7.29
C GLN A 44 -5.25 -18.58 6.36
N VAL A 45 -4.13 -19.15 5.94
CA VAL A 45 -3.21 -18.59 4.94
C VAL A 45 -3.09 -19.52 3.75
N LEU A 46 -2.88 -18.96 2.54
CA LEU A 46 -2.73 -19.72 1.32
C LEU A 46 -1.25 -19.91 0.99
N LEU A 47 -0.84 -21.18 0.92
CA LEU A 47 0.46 -21.58 0.43
C LEU A 47 0.38 -22.03 -1.04
N ILE A 48 1.50 -21.97 -1.72
CA ILE A 48 1.72 -22.53 -3.05
C ILE A 48 2.76 -23.63 -3.00
N HIS A 49 2.57 -24.70 -3.78
CA HIS A 49 3.59 -25.69 -4.06
C HIS A 49 4.20 -25.39 -5.42
N ARG A 50 5.55 -25.45 -5.50
CA ARG A 50 6.29 -25.18 -6.71
C ARG A 50 7.06 -26.44 -7.16
N PRO A 51 6.57 -27.15 -8.21
CA PRO A 51 7.11 -28.45 -8.60
C PRO A 51 8.60 -28.36 -8.97
N GLN A 52 9.05 -27.28 -9.60
CA GLN A 52 10.46 -27.09 -9.96
C GLN A 52 11.42 -27.17 -8.76
N TYR A 53 10.96 -26.80 -7.56
CA TYR A 53 11.77 -26.73 -6.34
C TYR A 53 11.34 -27.76 -5.29
N ASP A 54 10.23 -28.44 -5.52
CA ASP A 54 9.55 -29.32 -4.56
C ASP A 54 9.42 -28.62 -3.18
N ASP A 55 8.93 -27.38 -3.21
CA ASP A 55 8.84 -26.55 -2.01
C ASP A 55 7.48 -25.87 -1.84
N TRP A 56 7.06 -25.76 -0.57
CA TRP A 56 5.93 -24.94 -0.14
C TRP A 56 6.40 -23.54 0.22
N SER A 57 5.76 -22.52 -0.35
CA SER A 57 6.15 -21.12 -0.23
C SER A 57 4.95 -20.18 -0.31
N TRP A 58 5.22 -18.88 -0.38
CA TRP A 58 4.25 -17.83 -0.65
C TRP A 58 4.30 -17.40 -2.11
N PRO A 59 3.14 -16.95 -2.69
CA PRO A 59 3.15 -16.32 -4.02
C PRO A 59 4.09 -15.13 -4.05
N LYS A 60 5.05 -15.12 -4.97
CA LYS A 60 6.09 -14.09 -5.11
C LYS A 60 6.90 -14.25 -6.38
N GLY A 61 7.33 -13.17 -6.95
CA GLY A 61 8.28 -13.18 -8.05
C GLY A 61 9.17 -11.96 -8.13
N ARG A 62 9.91 -11.85 -9.21
CA ARG A 62 10.90 -10.79 -9.41
C ARG A 62 10.22 -9.46 -9.71
N LEU A 63 10.87 -8.39 -9.24
CA LEU A 63 10.52 -7.04 -9.63
C LEU A 63 10.85 -6.84 -11.10
N ASP A 64 9.84 -6.54 -11.91
CA ASP A 64 10.04 -6.21 -13.32
C ASP A 64 10.51 -4.76 -13.49
N PRO A 65 11.17 -4.45 -14.62
CA PRO A 65 11.46 -3.07 -14.96
C PRO A 65 10.19 -2.20 -14.93
N HIS A 66 10.32 -1.01 -14.36
CA HIS A 66 9.23 -0.03 -14.29
C HIS A 66 8.05 -0.43 -13.38
N GLU A 67 8.23 -1.40 -12.50
CA GLU A 67 7.28 -1.73 -11.43
C GLU A 67 7.76 -1.21 -10.07
N THR A 68 6.80 -0.99 -9.19
CA THR A 68 7.04 -0.85 -7.75
C THR A 68 6.81 -2.19 -7.05
N LEU A 69 7.37 -2.37 -5.86
CA LEU A 69 7.20 -3.62 -5.10
C LEU A 69 5.73 -4.02 -4.84
N PRO A 70 4.81 -3.08 -4.50
CA PRO A 70 3.38 -3.43 -4.40
C PRO A 70 2.76 -3.88 -5.72
N GLU A 71 3.17 -3.30 -6.85
CA GLU A 71 2.71 -3.72 -8.17
C GLU A 71 3.14 -5.14 -8.48
N THR A 72 4.42 -5.46 -8.21
CA THR A 72 4.96 -6.81 -8.34
C THR A 72 4.22 -7.80 -7.44
N ALA A 73 4.05 -7.51 -6.15
CA ALA A 73 3.35 -8.39 -5.22
C ALA A 73 1.91 -8.71 -5.66
N TRP A 74 1.22 -7.69 -6.22
CA TRP A 74 -0.13 -7.86 -6.75
C TRP A 74 -0.12 -8.69 -8.05
N ARG A 75 0.81 -8.42 -8.98
CA ARG A 75 0.94 -9.11 -10.27
C ARG A 75 1.24 -10.59 -10.06
N GLU A 76 2.30 -10.90 -9.32
CA GLU A 76 2.74 -12.26 -9.05
C GLU A 76 1.66 -13.11 -8.39
N THR A 77 0.96 -12.55 -7.38
CA THR A 77 -0.13 -13.28 -6.75
C THR A 77 -1.28 -13.56 -7.71
N LYS A 78 -1.56 -12.62 -8.64
CA LYS A 78 -2.58 -12.85 -9.66
C LYS A 78 -2.14 -13.89 -10.68
N GLU A 79 -0.88 -13.87 -11.09
CA GLU A 79 -0.31 -14.80 -12.09
C GLU A 79 -0.22 -16.22 -11.51
N GLU A 80 0.40 -16.40 -10.35
CA GLU A 80 0.63 -17.71 -9.76
C GLU A 80 -0.64 -18.40 -9.22
N VAL A 81 -1.61 -17.63 -8.69
CA VAL A 81 -2.79 -18.21 -8.03
C VAL A 81 -4.15 -17.63 -8.47
N GLY A 82 -4.19 -16.78 -9.48
CA GLY A 82 -5.42 -16.22 -10.05
C GLY A 82 -6.20 -15.26 -9.14
N LEU A 83 -5.70 -14.93 -7.95
CA LEU A 83 -6.41 -14.10 -6.98
C LEU A 83 -6.26 -12.60 -7.26
N ARG A 84 -7.36 -11.87 -7.16
CA ARG A 84 -7.37 -10.41 -7.13
C ARG A 84 -7.47 -9.96 -5.67
N LEU A 85 -6.42 -9.34 -5.19
CA LEU A 85 -6.25 -9.01 -3.79
C LEU A 85 -6.24 -7.49 -3.56
N THR A 86 -6.57 -7.12 -2.32
CA THR A 86 -6.24 -5.81 -1.77
C THR A 86 -5.09 -5.99 -0.80
N LEU A 87 -4.01 -5.25 -1.03
CA LEU A 87 -2.84 -5.27 -0.16
C LEU A 87 -3.20 -4.66 1.20
N GLY A 88 -2.89 -5.40 2.25
CA GLY A 88 -2.98 -4.98 3.63
C GLY A 88 -1.63 -4.44 4.13
N ILE A 89 -1.35 -4.68 5.41
CA ILE A 89 -0.11 -4.23 6.05
C ILE A 89 1.13 -4.93 5.45
N PRO A 90 2.29 -4.24 5.37
CA PRO A 90 3.56 -4.88 5.04
C PRO A 90 3.97 -5.84 6.15
N LEU A 91 4.45 -7.03 5.76
CA LEU A 91 4.95 -8.07 6.65
C LEU A 91 6.49 -8.08 6.76
N GLY A 92 7.14 -7.11 6.12
CA GLY A 92 8.58 -6.93 6.14
C GLY A 92 9.28 -7.56 4.94
N VAL A 93 10.59 -7.72 5.09
CA VAL A 93 11.50 -8.21 4.06
C VAL A 93 12.32 -9.37 4.58
N ILE A 94 12.48 -10.41 3.76
CA ILE A 94 13.46 -11.46 3.99
C ILE A 94 14.67 -11.26 3.08
N ARG A 95 15.86 -11.52 3.62
CA ARG A 95 17.14 -11.34 2.93
C ARG A 95 17.96 -12.61 3.01
N TYR A 96 18.48 -13.05 1.88
CA TYR A 96 19.35 -14.22 1.82
C TYR A 96 20.28 -14.17 0.60
N LYS A 97 21.31 -15.00 0.62
CA LYS A 97 22.15 -15.27 -0.53
C LYS A 97 21.49 -16.33 -1.40
N THR A 98 21.60 -16.20 -2.73
CA THR A 98 21.15 -17.25 -3.65
C THR A 98 21.94 -18.54 -3.45
N SER A 99 21.41 -19.66 -3.90
CA SER A 99 22.05 -20.98 -3.72
C SER A 99 23.47 -21.06 -4.25
N ASN A 100 23.77 -20.33 -5.33
CA ASN A 100 25.14 -20.21 -5.88
C ASN A 100 26.03 -19.23 -5.08
N GLY A 101 25.54 -18.64 -3.99
CA GLY A 101 26.28 -17.74 -3.10
C GLY A 101 26.61 -16.35 -3.67
N ASN A 102 26.44 -16.13 -4.97
CA ASN A 102 26.95 -14.95 -5.67
C ASN A 102 26.07 -13.70 -5.55
N ASN A 103 24.77 -13.86 -5.25
CA ASN A 103 23.84 -12.75 -5.26
C ASN A 103 23.08 -12.64 -3.93
N ARG A 104 22.88 -11.42 -3.47
CA ARG A 104 21.90 -11.11 -2.41
C ARG A 104 20.52 -10.99 -3.02
N LYS A 105 19.53 -11.64 -2.41
CA LYS A 105 18.11 -11.52 -2.77
C LYS A 105 17.32 -10.92 -1.61
N GLU A 106 16.43 -10.00 -1.92
CA GLU A 106 15.42 -9.46 -1.02
C GLU A 106 14.03 -9.82 -1.52
N VAL A 107 13.15 -10.27 -0.62
CA VAL A 107 11.74 -10.51 -0.92
C VAL A 107 10.89 -9.76 0.07
N TRP A 108 10.04 -8.87 -0.42
CA TRP A 108 9.13 -8.02 0.34
C TRP A 108 7.74 -8.63 0.34
N TYR A 109 7.07 -8.64 1.51
CA TYR A 109 5.77 -9.28 1.64
C TYR A 109 4.71 -8.34 2.22
N TRP A 110 3.48 -8.51 1.72
CA TRP A 110 2.27 -7.89 2.24
C TRP A 110 1.26 -8.94 2.67
N ALA A 111 0.51 -8.67 3.73
CA ALA A 111 -0.72 -9.39 4.01
C ALA A 111 -1.74 -9.05 2.92
N ALA A 112 -2.47 -10.05 2.42
CA ALA A 112 -3.48 -9.80 1.40
C ALA A 112 -4.76 -10.60 1.71
N ARG A 113 -5.85 -9.88 2.00
CA ARG A 113 -7.12 -10.52 2.35
C ARG A 113 -7.80 -11.10 1.12
N VAL A 114 -8.23 -12.36 1.21
CA VAL A 114 -9.01 -13.05 0.18
C VAL A 114 -10.47 -13.12 0.63
N ILE A 115 -11.39 -12.64 -0.20
CA ILE A 115 -12.84 -12.67 0.06
C ILE A 115 -13.49 -13.37 -1.13
N ASP A 116 -14.23 -14.44 -0.85
CA ASP A 116 -15.09 -15.16 -1.80
C ASP A 116 -14.43 -15.50 -3.15
N GLN A 117 -13.14 -15.82 -3.13
CA GLN A 117 -12.40 -16.24 -4.31
C GLN A 117 -11.77 -17.61 -4.07
N ARG A 118 -11.70 -18.42 -5.14
CA ARG A 118 -10.98 -19.70 -5.16
C ARG A 118 -9.65 -19.49 -5.89
N PRO A 119 -8.54 -19.95 -5.32
CA PRO A 119 -7.27 -19.92 -6.02
C PRO A 119 -7.31 -20.82 -7.25
N LYS A 120 -6.62 -20.41 -8.30
CA LYS A 120 -6.41 -21.17 -9.53
C LYS A 120 -4.91 -21.14 -9.82
N PRO A 121 -4.18 -22.22 -9.50
CA PRO A 121 -2.75 -22.32 -9.86
C PRO A 121 -2.56 -22.17 -11.36
N ASP A 122 -1.45 -21.59 -11.76
CA ASP A 122 -1.11 -21.39 -13.19
C ASP A 122 -0.68 -22.67 -13.90
N ALA A 123 -0.44 -23.74 -13.14
CA ALA A 123 0.02 -25.07 -13.58
C ALA A 123 1.44 -25.12 -14.16
N ASN A 124 2.11 -23.99 -14.31
CA ASN A 124 3.51 -23.95 -14.80
C ASN A 124 4.49 -23.78 -13.63
N GLU A 125 4.33 -22.71 -12.86
CA GLU A 125 5.17 -22.41 -11.70
C GLU A 125 4.57 -22.93 -10.40
N VAL A 126 3.23 -23.07 -10.34
CA VAL A 126 2.44 -23.52 -9.18
C VAL A 126 1.50 -24.62 -9.62
N ASP A 127 1.69 -25.82 -9.10
CA ASP A 127 0.81 -26.99 -9.37
C ASP A 127 -0.27 -27.18 -8.28
N GLU A 128 0.01 -26.80 -7.04
CA GLU A 128 -0.94 -26.95 -5.92
C GLU A 128 -1.03 -25.69 -5.08
N THR A 129 -2.24 -25.44 -4.56
CA THR A 129 -2.47 -24.39 -3.56
C THR A 129 -3.17 -24.99 -2.35
N ARG A 130 -2.77 -24.55 -1.14
CA ARG A 130 -3.33 -25.09 0.10
C ARG A 130 -3.66 -24.00 1.12
N TRP A 131 -4.91 -23.98 1.55
CA TRP A 131 -5.31 -23.21 2.72
C TRP A 131 -4.93 -23.96 3.98
N ALA A 132 -4.19 -23.33 4.87
CA ALA A 132 -3.68 -23.92 6.10
C ALA A 132 -3.88 -22.98 7.29
N SER A 133 -4.03 -23.54 8.48
CA SER A 133 -3.88 -22.77 9.73
C SER A 133 -2.45 -22.25 9.87
N VAL A 134 -2.21 -21.32 10.79
CA VAL A 134 -0.85 -20.80 11.07
C VAL A 134 0.10 -21.92 11.51
N GLU A 135 -0.40 -22.87 12.28
CA GLU A 135 0.39 -24.02 12.76
C GLU A 135 0.75 -24.97 11.61
N GLU A 136 -0.23 -25.36 10.79
CA GLU A 136 -0.01 -26.21 9.61
C GLU A 136 0.93 -25.54 8.60
N ALA A 137 0.73 -24.24 8.31
CA ALA A 137 1.59 -23.47 7.44
C ALA A 137 3.03 -23.41 7.95
N THR A 138 3.21 -23.33 9.29
CA THR A 138 4.54 -23.35 9.92
C THR A 138 5.25 -24.69 9.70
N LYS A 139 4.50 -25.81 9.66
CA LYS A 139 5.06 -27.14 9.39
C LYS A 139 5.35 -27.33 7.89
N LEU A 140 4.44 -26.89 7.02
CA LEU A 140 4.54 -27.04 5.57
C LEU A 140 5.61 -26.19 4.92
N LEU A 141 5.77 -24.93 5.36
CA LEU A 141 6.76 -24.01 4.77
C LEU A 141 8.16 -24.61 4.79
N THR A 142 8.69 -24.90 3.60
CA THR A 142 9.96 -25.58 3.40
C THR A 142 11.14 -24.73 3.86
N LYS A 143 11.11 -23.42 3.56
CA LYS A 143 12.21 -22.53 3.92
C LYS A 143 11.97 -21.82 5.26
N LYS A 144 12.93 -21.92 6.19
CA LYS A 144 12.86 -21.27 7.51
C LYS A 144 12.58 -19.76 7.43
N LEU A 145 13.09 -19.08 6.39
CA LEU A 145 12.91 -17.65 6.22
C LEU A 145 11.46 -17.28 5.85
N ASP A 146 10.75 -18.15 5.15
CA ASP A 146 9.34 -17.91 4.76
C ASP A 146 8.39 -17.96 5.97
N LYS A 147 8.85 -18.47 7.11
CA LYS A 147 8.11 -18.43 8.40
C LYS A 147 8.11 -17.02 9.03
N LYS A 148 9.02 -16.11 8.63
CA LYS A 148 9.08 -14.75 9.19
C LYS A 148 7.83 -13.91 8.86
N PRO A 149 7.40 -13.76 7.59
CA PRO A 149 6.18 -13.02 7.28
C PRO A 149 4.93 -13.69 7.89
N LEU A 150 4.88 -15.02 8.01
CA LEU A 150 3.79 -15.72 8.71
C LEU A 150 3.71 -15.32 10.18
N LYS A 151 4.84 -15.28 10.87
CA LYS A 151 4.91 -14.85 12.28
C LYS A 151 4.38 -13.43 12.46
N VAL A 152 4.82 -12.48 11.60
CA VAL A 152 4.33 -11.09 11.63
C VAL A 152 2.82 -11.02 11.38
N LEU A 153 2.31 -11.81 10.43
CA LEU A 153 0.89 -11.87 10.13
C LEU A 153 0.08 -12.41 11.32
N ALA A 154 0.53 -13.50 11.94
CA ALA A 154 -0.12 -14.09 13.11
C ALA A 154 -0.14 -13.11 14.31
N GLU A 155 1.00 -12.45 14.60
CA GLU A 155 1.07 -11.43 15.65
C GLU A 155 0.13 -10.25 15.37
N ALA A 156 0.01 -9.85 14.10
CA ALA A 156 -0.92 -8.79 13.69
C ALA A 156 -2.38 -9.22 13.83
N TYR A 157 -2.70 -10.49 13.59
CA TYR A 157 -4.03 -11.04 13.80
C TYR A 157 -4.43 -11.02 15.28
N GLU A 158 -3.58 -11.55 16.15
CA GLU A 158 -3.79 -11.56 17.60
C GLU A 158 -3.96 -10.15 18.19
N ALA A 159 -3.27 -9.17 17.60
CA ALA A 159 -3.38 -7.77 18.01
C ALA A 159 -4.55 -7.02 17.36
N HIS A 160 -5.40 -7.67 16.56
CA HIS A 160 -6.46 -7.04 15.77
C HIS A 160 -5.97 -5.96 14.77
N HIS A 161 -4.73 -6.08 14.30
CA HIS A 161 -4.10 -5.16 13.34
C HIS A 161 -4.09 -5.69 11.91
N LEU A 162 -4.46 -6.96 11.67
CA LEU A 162 -4.35 -7.60 10.36
C LEU A 162 -5.44 -7.12 9.38
N ALA A 163 -6.69 -7.06 9.84
CA ALA A 163 -7.80 -6.57 9.02
C ALA A 163 -7.79 -5.04 8.98
N THR A 164 -7.41 -4.48 7.84
CA THR A 164 -7.29 -3.02 7.68
C THR A 164 -8.06 -2.49 6.48
N ILE A 165 -8.36 -1.20 6.53
CA ILE A 165 -8.91 -0.44 5.41
C ILE A 165 -7.87 0.63 5.04
N PRO A 166 -7.43 0.69 3.77
CA PRO A 166 -6.47 1.67 3.33
C PRO A 166 -7.12 3.06 3.19
N PHE A 167 -6.43 4.07 3.72
CA PHE A 167 -6.69 5.47 3.45
C PHE A 167 -5.48 6.05 2.75
N ILE A 168 -5.67 6.50 1.51
CA ILE A 168 -4.57 6.88 0.62
C ILE A 168 -4.59 8.39 0.41
N VAL A 169 -3.43 9.02 0.61
CA VAL A 169 -3.20 10.43 0.27
C VAL A 169 -2.33 10.48 -0.97
N LEU A 170 -2.83 11.05 -2.05
CA LEU A 170 -2.15 11.24 -3.31
C LEU A 170 -1.86 12.73 -3.52
N ARG A 171 -0.60 13.10 -3.70
CA ARG A 171 -0.29 14.39 -4.26
C ARG A 171 -0.55 14.37 -5.77
N GLN A 172 -1.33 15.32 -6.29
CA GLN A 172 -1.53 15.46 -7.73
C GLN A 172 -0.22 15.39 -8.50
N ALA A 173 -0.27 14.87 -9.72
CA ALA A 173 0.86 14.79 -10.64
C ALA A 173 1.34 16.19 -11.06
N LYS A 174 2.48 16.26 -11.75
CA LYS A 174 3.10 17.51 -12.18
C LYS A 174 2.17 18.25 -13.14
N ALA A 175 1.81 19.48 -12.79
CA ALA A 175 1.01 20.36 -13.64
C ALA A 175 1.94 21.30 -14.46
N ILE A 176 1.41 21.88 -15.50
CA ILE A 176 2.05 23.01 -16.22
C ILE A 176 2.43 24.07 -15.18
N PRO A 177 3.61 24.70 -15.26
CA PRO A 177 4.02 25.80 -14.37
C PRO A 177 2.97 26.91 -14.33
N ALA A 178 2.76 27.51 -13.14
CA ALA A 178 1.74 28.54 -12.98
C ALA A 178 2.03 29.80 -13.82
N GLU A 179 3.29 30.12 -13.94
CA GLU A 179 3.81 31.25 -14.73
C GLU A 179 3.59 31.09 -16.25
N SER A 180 3.45 29.86 -16.72
CA SER A 180 3.18 29.54 -18.12
C SER A 180 1.68 29.38 -18.44
N TRP A 181 0.79 29.63 -17.45
CA TRP A 181 -0.65 29.43 -17.60
C TRP A 181 -1.41 30.74 -17.47
N THR A 182 -2.10 31.18 -18.53
CA THR A 182 -2.76 32.48 -18.62
C THR A 182 -4.28 32.45 -18.38
N LYS A 183 -4.86 31.23 -18.28
CA LYS A 183 -6.31 31.04 -18.04
C LYS A 183 -6.60 30.85 -16.55
N ASP A 184 -7.85 30.53 -16.19
CA ASP A 184 -8.24 30.26 -14.80
C ASP A 184 -7.36 29.14 -14.21
N GLU A 185 -6.86 29.37 -13.02
CA GLU A 185 -6.03 28.43 -12.25
C GLU A 185 -6.77 27.09 -11.99
N VAL A 186 -8.10 27.09 -12.00
CA VAL A 186 -8.91 25.87 -11.87
C VAL A 186 -8.70 24.96 -13.07
N ASP A 187 -8.55 25.53 -14.26
CA ASP A 187 -8.47 24.79 -15.53
C ASP A 187 -7.03 24.39 -15.89
N ARG A 188 -6.05 24.81 -15.12
CA ARG A 188 -4.63 24.49 -15.37
C ARG A 188 -4.40 22.98 -15.35
N PRO A 189 -3.99 22.37 -16.49
CA PRO A 189 -3.86 20.93 -16.65
C PRO A 189 -2.53 20.37 -16.14
N LEU A 190 -2.38 19.06 -16.27
CA LEU A 190 -1.10 18.40 -16.11
C LEU A 190 -0.12 18.78 -17.21
N ALA A 191 1.18 18.75 -16.91
CA ALA A 191 2.24 18.73 -17.91
C ALA A 191 2.36 17.31 -18.52
N ASP A 192 3.05 17.15 -19.64
CA ASP A 192 3.23 15.84 -20.29
C ASP A 192 3.81 14.79 -19.36
N SER A 193 4.83 15.15 -18.60
CA SER A 193 5.38 14.30 -17.53
C SER A 193 4.35 14.00 -16.43
N GLY A 194 3.38 14.88 -16.21
CA GLY A 194 2.28 14.67 -15.27
C GLY A 194 1.28 13.62 -15.77
N TYR A 195 0.99 13.59 -17.05
CA TYR A 195 0.14 12.54 -17.65
C TYR A 195 0.81 11.16 -17.55
N THR A 196 2.14 11.09 -17.75
CA THR A 196 2.91 9.85 -17.55
C THR A 196 2.85 9.42 -16.10
N GLN A 197 3.03 10.36 -15.15
CA GLN A 197 2.86 10.09 -13.71
C GLN A 197 1.46 9.59 -13.39
N ALA A 198 0.39 10.18 -13.94
CA ALA A 198 -0.99 9.77 -13.69
C ALA A 198 -1.26 8.32 -14.14
N LYS A 199 -0.67 7.88 -15.27
CA LYS A 199 -0.76 6.49 -15.74
C LYS A 199 -0.02 5.54 -14.77
N ALA A 200 1.16 5.91 -14.29
CA ALA A 200 1.92 5.13 -13.31
C ALA A 200 1.19 5.07 -11.95
N VAL A 201 0.62 6.18 -11.48
CA VAL A 201 -0.25 6.23 -10.29
C VAL A 201 -1.41 5.24 -10.40
N ALA A 202 -2.04 5.15 -11.56
CA ALA A 202 -3.18 4.24 -11.77
C ALA A 202 -2.77 2.76 -11.62
N LYS A 203 -1.56 2.38 -12.05
CA LYS A 203 -1.02 1.03 -11.85
C LYS A 203 -0.76 0.77 -10.37
N LEU A 204 -0.10 1.69 -9.68
CA LEU A 204 0.25 1.58 -8.27
C LEU A 204 -1.00 1.49 -7.37
N LEU A 205 -2.02 2.33 -7.60
CA LEU A 205 -3.26 2.35 -6.81
C LEU A 205 -4.05 1.04 -6.89
N ARG A 206 -3.84 0.24 -7.93
CA ARG A 206 -4.46 -1.08 -8.10
C ARG A 206 -4.24 -1.98 -6.88
N GLY A 207 -3.08 -1.89 -6.24
CA GLY A 207 -2.74 -2.69 -5.07
C GLY A 207 -3.71 -2.53 -3.90
N TRP A 208 -4.32 -1.34 -3.73
CA TRP A 208 -5.25 -1.03 -2.64
C TRP A 208 -6.68 -0.77 -3.10
N ALA A 209 -6.93 -0.73 -4.39
CA ALA A 209 -8.24 -0.62 -5.05
C ALA A 209 -9.21 0.36 -4.37
N PRO A 210 -8.87 1.67 -4.24
CA PRO A 210 -9.77 2.63 -3.59
C PRO A 210 -11.08 2.75 -4.36
N THR A 211 -12.20 2.57 -3.64
CA THR A 211 -13.57 2.67 -4.19
C THR A 211 -14.14 4.07 -4.06
N ARG A 212 -13.68 4.83 -3.05
CA ARG A 212 -14.04 6.21 -2.82
C ARG A 212 -12.87 7.14 -3.12
N ILE A 213 -13.09 8.09 -4.02
CA ILE A 213 -12.07 9.02 -4.49
C ILE A 213 -12.52 10.45 -4.19
N VAL A 214 -11.84 11.11 -3.27
CA VAL A 214 -12.10 12.51 -2.90
C VAL A 214 -11.07 13.41 -3.54
N THR A 215 -11.51 14.42 -4.24
CA THR A 215 -10.64 15.40 -4.91
C THR A 215 -11.28 16.78 -4.97
N SER A 216 -10.53 17.76 -5.47
CA SER A 216 -11.02 19.10 -5.80
C SER A 216 -11.46 19.19 -7.25
N LYS A 217 -12.14 20.27 -7.62
CA LYS A 217 -12.58 20.53 -9.00
C LYS A 217 -11.43 20.94 -9.96
N TYR A 218 -10.21 21.08 -9.48
CA TYR A 218 -9.07 21.49 -10.31
C TYR A 218 -8.75 20.43 -11.36
N THR A 219 -8.64 20.84 -12.63
CA THR A 219 -8.37 19.97 -13.79
C THR A 219 -7.20 19.03 -13.53
N ARG A 220 -6.07 19.52 -13.07
CA ARG A 220 -4.89 18.70 -12.77
C ARG A 220 -5.10 17.63 -11.69
N SER A 221 -6.00 17.87 -10.75
CA SER A 221 -6.33 16.86 -9.74
C SER A 221 -7.24 15.77 -10.32
N LEU A 222 -8.19 16.16 -11.16
CA LEU A 222 -9.07 15.25 -11.88
C LEU A 222 -8.29 14.40 -12.90
N GLU A 223 -7.41 15.03 -13.68
CA GLU A 223 -6.55 14.34 -14.66
C GLU A 223 -5.58 13.35 -13.98
N THR A 224 -5.09 13.67 -12.75
CA THR A 224 -4.24 12.74 -12.00
C THR A 224 -4.94 11.42 -11.70
N ILE A 225 -6.22 11.44 -11.38
CA ILE A 225 -7.00 10.23 -11.03
C ILE A 225 -7.71 9.60 -12.23
N ALA A 226 -7.87 10.33 -13.33
CA ALA A 226 -8.65 9.89 -14.48
C ALA A 226 -8.21 8.52 -15.05
N PRO A 227 -6.92 8.19 -15.24
CA PRO A 227 -6.50 6.89 -15.73
C PRO A 227 -6.91 5.74 -14.79
N PHE A 228 -6.88 5.96 -13.46
CA PHE A 228 -7.33 4.97 -12.49
C PHE A 228 -8.82 4.75 -12.57
N VAL A 229 -9.61 5.84 -12.55
CA VAL A 229 -11.07 5.78 -12.59
C VAL A 229 -11.56 5.13 -13.90
N LYS A 230 -10.96 5.49 -15.03
CA LYS A 230 -11.29 4.89 -16.34
C LYS A 230 -11.07 3.38 -16.36
N LYS A 231 -9.99 2.89 -15.74
CA LYS A 231 -9.60 1.48 -15.84
C LYS A 231 -10.19 0.60 -14.73
N TYR A 232 -10.32 1.14 -13.51
CA TYR A 232 -10.65 0.36 -12.31
C TYR A 232 -11.94 0.82 -11.62
N GLY A 233 -12.52 1.93 -12.06
CA GLY A 233 -13.72 2.51 -11.46
C GLY A 233 -13.43 3.33 -10.20
N GLY A 234 -14.47 3.53 -9.41
CA GLY A 234 -14.42 4.30 -8.16
C GLY A 234 -15.35 5.52 -8.21
N ALA A 235 -15.93 5.86 -7.05
CA ALA A 235 -16.86 6.97 -6.90
C ALA A 235 -16.09 8.28 -6.64
N VAL A 236 -15.97 9.12 -7.66
CA VAL A 236 -15.32 10.43 -7.56
C VAL A 236 -16.22 11.43 -6.85
N ARG A 237 -15.71 12.09 -5.83
CA ARG A 237 -16.39 13.09 -5.00
C ARG A 237 -15.60 14.41 -4.97
N ASN A 238 -16.07 15.41 -5.72
CA ASN A 238 -15.52 16.75 -5.64
C ASN A 238 -15.94 17.41 -4.33
N LYS A 239 -14.97 17.74 -3.47
CA LYS A 239 -15.20 18.30 -2.14
C LYS A 239 -14.49 19.65 -1.96
N LYS A 240 -15.24 20.66 -1.49
CA LYS A 240 -14.70 22.01 -1.23
C LYS A 240 -13.57 21.98 -0.18
N TRP A 241 -13.60 21.06 0.79
CA TRP A 241 -12.62 20.98 1.86
C TRP A 241 -11.21 20.53 1.42
N VAL A 242 -11.05 19.94 0.23
CA VAL A 242 -9.74 19.68 -0.40
C VAL A 242 -9.31 20.81 -1.35
N ASN A 243 -10.05 21.90 -1.41
CA ASN A 243 -9.72 23.06 -2.22
C ASN A 243 -8.76 23.99 -1.45
N LEU A 244 -7.68 24.43 -2.08
CA LEU A 244 -6.64 25.26 -1.44
C LEU A 244 -7.23 26.51 -0.78
N ARG A 245 -8.15 27.21 -1.48
CA ARG A 245 -8.81 28.42 -0.94
C ARG A 245 -9.54 28.10 0.36
N THR A 246 -10.33 27.02 0.40
CA THR A 246 -11.06 26.60 1.59
C THR A 246 -10.13 26.17 2.73
N VAL A 247 -9.06 25.44 2.40
CA VAL A 247 -8.07 24.98 3.40
C VAL A 247 -7.33 26.15 4.05
N LYS A 248 -7.01 27.19 3.28
CA LYS A 248 -6.39 28.43 3.82
C LYS A 248 -7.36 29.19 4.72
N ALA A 249 -8.60 29.38 4.28
CA ALA A 249 -9.61 30.14 5.03
C ALA A 249 -10.16 29.40 6.26
N HIS A 250 -10.33 28.07 6.16
CA HIS A 250 -11.02 27.24 7.17
C HIS A 250 -10.24 25.94 7.46
N PRO A 251 -9.05 26.02 8.07
CA PRO A 251 -8.20 24.83 8.30
C PRO A 251 -8.86 23.79 9.22
N ASN A 252 -9.61 24.24 10.23
CA ASN A 252 -10.31 23.33 11.16
C ASN A 252 -11.47 22.60 10.50
N PHE A 253 -12.17 23.24 9.56
CA PHE A 253 -13.20 22.58 8.75
C PHE A 253 -12.59 21.46 7.91
N MET A 254 -11.44 21.71 7.28
CA MET A 254 -10.70 20.70 6.54
C MET A 254 -10.33 19.51 7.44
N ALA A 255 -9.73 19.76 8.62
CA ALA A 255 -9.32 18.72 9.55
C ALA A 255 -10.52 17.86 10.00
N LYS A 256 -11.67 18.48 10.35
CA LYS A 256 -12.90 17.77 10.70
C LYS A 256 -13.41 16.89 9.57
N ARG A 257 -13.45 17.40 8.33
CA ARG A 257 -13.89 16.63 7.14
C ARG A 257 -12.93 15.51 6.79
N LEU A 258 -11.63 15.75 6.86
CA LEU A 258 -10.62 14.73 6.67
C LEU A 258 -10.80 13.57 7.66
N ARG A 259 -11.03 13.87 8.93
CA ARG A 259 -11.28 12.86 9.98
C ARG A 259 -12.56 12.07 9.72
N THR A 260 -13.60 12.72 9.17
CA THR A 260 -14.84 12.04 8.73
C THR A 260 -14.56 11.05 7.58
N GLU A 261 -13.79 11.48 6.57
CA GLU A 261 -13.43 10.58 5.46
C GLU A 261 -12.52 9.45 5.94
N PHE A 262 -11.59 9.74 6.85
CA PHE A 262 -10.71 8.73 7.44
C PHE A 262 -11.47 7.62 8.19
N LYS A 263 -12.59 7.93 8.83
CA LYS A 263 -13.41 6.97 9.60
C LYS A 263 -14.32 6.09 8.74
N ARG A 264 -14.39 6.28 7.42
CA ARG A 264 -15.28 5.48 6.55
C ARG A 264 -14.83 4.04 6.43
N HIS A 265 -15.78 3.12 6.35
CA HIS A 265 -15.53 1.68 6.21
C HIS A 265 -15.32 1.25 4.75
N GLU A 266 -14.67 2.09 3.95
CA GLU A 266 -14.34 1.82 2.55
C GLU A 266 -12.93 2.32 2.21
N PRO A 267 -12.21 1.66 1.30
CA PRO A 267 -10.93 2.12 0.80
C PRO A 267 -11.07 3.51 0.17
N THR A 268 -10.36 4.48 0.71
CA THR A 268 -10.54 5.90 0.33
C THR A 268 -9.23 6.49 -0.17
N LEU A 269 -9.30 7.18 -1.31
CA LEU A 269 -8.24 7.99 -1.88
C LEU A 269 -8.58 9.48 -1.74
N VAL A 270 -7.65 10.28 -1.25
CA VAL A 270 -7.73 11.75 -1.28
C VAL A 270 -6.63 12.29 -2.18
N CYS A 271 -7.00 12.79 -3.36
CA CYS A 271 -6.08 13.46 -4.28
C CYS A 271 -6.12 14.97 -4.08
N ALA A 272 -4.97 15.59 -3.82
CA ALA A 272 -4.91 16.99 -3.46
C ALA A 272 -3.67 17.72 -4.02
N GLN A 273 -3.78 19.05 -4.07
CA GLN A 273 -2.69 19.98 -4.41
C GLN A 273 -1.57 19.95 -3.35
N PRO A 274 -0.33 20.36 -3.69
CA PRO A 274 0.83 20.28 -2.79
C PRO A 274 0.59 20.85 -1.39
N SER A 275 0.04 22.07 -1.31
CA SER A 275 -0.18 22.74 -0.01
C SER A 275 -1.25 22.05 0.83
N VAL A 276 -2.29 21.50 0.18
CA VAL A 276 -3.35 20.73 0.84
C VAL A 276 -2.82 19.37 1.30
N THR A 277 -2.04 18.70 0.45
CA THR A 277 -1.36 17.43 0.79
C THR A 277 -0.48 17.61 2.04
N LYS A 278 0.33 18.66 2.07
CA LYS A 278 1.17 18.97 3.24
C LYS A 278 0.35 19.12 4.52
N ARG A 279 -0.82 19.78 4.44
CA ARG A 279 -1.73 19.91 5.60
C ARG A 279 -2.33 18.58 5.99
N ILE A 280 -2.80 17.76 5.04
CA ILE A 280 -3.33 16.42 5.30
C ILE A 280 -2.28 15.56 6.03
N LEU A 281 -1.03 15.57 5.55
CA LEU A 281 0.07 14.83 6.20
C LEU A 281 0.31 15.31 7.63
N LYS A 282 0.19 16.61 7.90
CA LYS A 282 0.31 17.18 9.25
C LYS A 282 -0.79 16.65 10.17
N GLU A 283 -2.04 16.61 9.71
CA GLU A 283 -3.17 16.06 10.46
C GLU A 283 -2.97 14.54 10.76
N ILE A 284 -2.59 13.75 9.76
CA ILE A 284 -2.32 12.32 9.96
C ILE A 284 -1.19 12.12 10.97
N LYS A 285 -0.14 12.93 10.90
CA LYS A 285 0.98 12.86 11.85
C LYS A 285 0.54 13.20 13.28
N SER A 286 -0.37 14.16 13.47
CA SER A 286 -0.91 14.46 14.80
C SER A 286 -1.72 13.28 15.33
N TRP A 287 -2.55 12.64 14.52
CA TRP A 287 -3.32 11.46 14.94
C TRP A 287 -2.42 10.31 15.41
N VAL A 288 -1.30 10.08 14.72
CA VAL A 288 -0.31 9.07 15.15
C VAL A 288 0.36 9.46 16.46
N ARG A 289 0.63 10.76 16.71
CA ARG A 289 1.24 11.24 17.96
C ARG A 289 0.28 11.20 19.15
N GLU A 290 -1.00 11.47 18.92
CA GLU A 290 -2.05 11.46 19.94
C GLU A 290 -2.37 10.04 20.40
N ASP A 291 -2.11 9.03 19.61
CA ASP A 291 -2.29 7.62 19.98
C ASP A 291 -1.17 7.16 20.91
N ARG A 292 -1.45 7.12 22.22
CA ARG A 292 -0.49 6.66 23.25
C ARG A 292 -0.02 5.21 23.05
N HIS A 293 -0.77 4.43 22.27
CA HIS A 293 -0.44 3.04 21.90
C HIS A 293 -0.08 2.91 20.43
N ALA A 294 0.43 3.99 19.82
CA ALA A 294 0.78 4.01 18.41
C ALA A 294 1.81 2.92 18.08
N VAL A 295 1.44 2.08 17.13
CA VAL A 295 2.35 1.08 16.55
C VAL A 295 3.28 1.75 15.53
N VAL A 296 2.85 2.89 14.99
CA VAL A 296 3.52 3.64 13.93
C VAL A 296 4.34 4.78 14.52
N ASN A 297 5.60 4.90 14.10
CA ASN A 297 6.39 6.07 14.44
C ASN A 297 5.92 7.28 13.58
N PRO A 298 5.59 8.44 14.19
CA PRO A 298 5.16 9.65 13.45
C PRO A 298 6.15 10.11 12.37
N LYS A 299 7.44 9.76 12.49
CA LYS A 299 8.46 10.04 11.47
C LYS A 299 8.22 9.28 10.16
N HIS A 300 7.44 8.19 10.18
CA HIS A 300 7.09 7.45 8.97
C HIS A 300 6.05 8.18 8.11
N VAL A 301 5.23 9.05 8.69
CA VAL A 301 4.28 9.88 7.93
C VAL A 301 5.06 10.90 7.08
N TYR A 302 5.97 11.63 7.70
CA TYR A 302 6.96 12.47 7.02
C TYR A 302 8.08 12.91 7.98
N THR A 303 9.25 13.25 7.43
CA THR A 303 10.35 13.89 8.15
C THR A 303 10.33 15.39 7.88
N GLU A 304 11.00 16.21 8.70
CA GLU A 304 11.11 17.65 8.47
C GLU A 304 11.74 18.00 7.12
N LYS A 305 12.75 17.20 6.70
CA LYS A 305 13.40 17.35 5.38
C LYS A 305 12.49 16.97 4.21
N LYS A 306 11.49 16.06 4.42
CA LYS A 306 10.53 15.60 3.41
C LYS A 306 9.10 15.77 3.93
N SER A 307 8.71 17.02 4.21
CA SER A 307 7.39 17.33 4.81
C SER A 307 6.22 17.21 3.83
N ASN A 308 6.46 16.83 2.58
CA ASN A 308 5.43 16.61 1.56
C ASN A 308 5.74 15.38 0.70
N LEU A 309 4.77 14.97 -0.09
CA LEU A 309 4.93 13.97 -1.15
C LEU A 309 5.52 14.62 -2.40
N SER A 310 6.26 13.89 -3.23
CA SER A 310 6.60 14.29 -4.60
C SER A 310 5.36 14.25 -5.49
N PRO A 311 5.31 14.95 -6.65
CA PRO A 311 4.19 14.84 -7.60
C PRO A 311 3.90 13.39 -7.97
N GLY A 312 2.63 12.97 -7.91
CA GLY A 312 2.22 11.59 -8.17
C GLY A 312 2.49 10.59 -7.03
N SER A 313 3.19 11.00 -5.98
CA SER A 313 3.47 10.08 -4.86
C SER A 313 2.28 9.91 -3.94
N ILE A 314 2.23 8.75 -3.29
CA ILE A 314 1.18 8.38 -2.34
C ILE A 314 1.72 8.09 -0.94
N LEU A 315 0.87 8.34 0.06
CA LEU A 315 0.98 7.78 1.39
C LEU A 315 -0.22 6.85 1.59
N VAL A 316 0.03 5.59 1.91
CA VAL A 316 -0.99 4.62 2.29
C VAL A 316 -1.01 4.51 3.80
N VAL A 317 -2.17 4.72 4.40
CA VAL A 317 -2.40 4.62 5.84
C VAL A 317 -3.32 3.44 6.08
N HIS A 318 -2.82 2.40 6.72
CA HIS A 318 -3.59 1.24 7.12
C HIS A 318 -4.23 1.49 8.49
N ARG A 319 -5.55 1.47 8.53
CA ARG A 319 -6.30 1.58 9.78
C ARG A 319 -7.03 0.28 10.08
N ALA A 320 -6.93 -0.16 11.32
CA ALA A 320 -7.59 -1.38 11.77
C ALA A 320 -9.12 -1.25 11.70
N THR A 321 -9.80 -2.32 11.30
CA THR A 321 -11.28 -2.35 11.22
C THR A 321 -11.93 -2.41 12.60
N HIS A 322 -11.31 -3.08 13.57
CA HIS A 322 -11.87 -3.37 14.89
C HIS A 322 -11.45 -2.41 16.01
N LEU A 323 -10.44 -1.56 15.76
CA LEU A 323 -9.85 -0.67 16.78
C LEU A 323 -10.18 0.81 16.52
N SER A 324 -11.45 1.14 16.30
CA SER A 324 -11.92 2.54 16.11
C SER A 324 -11.12 3.34 15.08
N GLY A 325 -10.58 2.66 14.05
CA GLY A 325 -9.77 3.27 13.00
C GLY A 325 -8.34 3.59 13.42
N LYS A 326 -7.77 2.86 14.40
CA LYS A 326 -6.36 2.98 14.80
C LYS A 326 -5.43 2.80 13.60
N ILE A 327 -4.44 3.68 13.48
CA ILE A 327 -3.40 3.58 12.46
C ILE A 327 -2.39 2.52 12.88
N VAL A 328 -2.29 1.45 12.09
CA VAL A 328 -1.42 0.30 12.38
C VAL A 328 -0.20 0.22 11.47
N SER A 329 -0.27 0.84 10.30
CA SER A 329 0.88 0.94 9.39
C SER A 329 0.74 2.14 8.46
N VAL A 330 1.86 2.66 7.98
CA VAL A 330 1.93 3.67 6.92
C VAL A 330 3.03 3.29 5.94
N GLU A 331 2.75 3.51 4.66
CA GLU A 331 3.67 3.24 3.56
C GLU A 331 3.71 4.45 2.63
N ARG A 332 4.86 4.70 2.00
CA ARG A 332 5.04 5.80 1.08
C ARG A 332 5.64 5.29 -0.21
N TYR A 333 5.00 5.64 -1.32
CA TYR A 333 5.43 5.22 -2.65
C TYR A 333 5.53 6.38 -3.62
N GLU A 334 6.51 6.29 -4.47
CA GLU A 334 6.65 7.10 -5.67
C GLU A 334 6.37 6.17 -6.86
N PRO A 335 5.43 6.52 -7.77
CA PRO A 335 5.20 5.69 -8.93
C PRO A 335 6.44 5.71 -9.83
N TYR A 336 6.70 4.60 -10.49
CA TYR A 336 7.79 4.57 -11.46
C TYR A 336 7.38 5.38 -12.69
N VAL A 337 8.22 6.34 -13.05
CA VAL A 337 8.01 7.21 -14.24
C VAL A 337 9.30 7.14 -15.04
N ASN A 338 9.19 6.72 -16.31
CA ASN A 338 10.28 6.76 -17.28
C ASN A 338 10.61 8.20 -17.68
#